data_db067321bdb33d8f0189bb6afa38dfd7
#
_entry.id   db067321bdb33d8f0189bb6afa38dfd7
#
_cell.length_a   1.000
_cell.length_b   1.000
_cell.length_c   1.000
_cell.angle_alpha   90.00
_cell.angle_beta   90.00
_cell.angle_gamma   90.00
#
_symmetry.space_group_name_H-M   'P 1'
#
loop_
_entity.id
_entity.type
_entity.pdbx_description
1 polymer ?
#
loop_
_entity_poly.entity_id
_entity_poly.type
_entity_poly.pdbx_seq_one_letter_code
_entity_poly.pdbx_strand_id
1 'polypeptide(L)'
;MHGMRHLERCGGLRAGRRRFGRFGGGPGWGPGPQGGGSDWFRVGRMLAQGDLKLLALALIAEQPRHGYELIKLIEEKTSGWYSPSPGVVYPTLTFLEEAGYVTAESEGAKKRYTITEEGRAYLEENRDIADMVIERLEALGKKLARRRRAWEERHGEQNDVPPLVQAALDNLRAVAAKRLESGEEVEARVVEILARAAQDIRSS
;
A
#
# COMPACT_ATOMS: atom_id res chain seq x y z
N MET A 1 -1.20 52.95 54.43
CA MET A 1 -2.59 53.20 53.97
C MET A 1 -2.76 52.41 52.73
N HIS A 2 -3.48 51.36 52.84
CA HIS A 2 -4.73 50.98 52.15
C HIS A 2 -4.51 50.77 50.63
N GLY A 3 -4.82 49.70 49.98
CA GLY A 3 -5.58 48.52 50.30
C GLY A 3 -5.91 47.73 49.06
N MET A 4 -6.23 46.48 49.29
CA MET A 4 -7.16 45.63 48.50
C MET A 4 -6.80 45.26 47.07
N ARG A 5 -6.39 43.99 46.90
CA ARG A 5 -7.17 42.78 46.52
C ARG A 5 -8.13 43.01 45.34
N HIS A 6 -7.89 42.34 44.26
CA HIS A 6 -8.94 41.57 43.61
C HIS A 6 -8.37 40.36 42.88
N LEU A 7 -8.78 39.23 43.36
CA LEU A 7 -8.75 37.93 42.68
C LEU A 7 -9.88 37.93 41.67
N GLU A 8 -9.62 37.63 40.41
CA GLU A 8 -10.62 37.11 39.52
C GLU A 8 -10.11 35.92 38.74
N ARG A 9 -10.73 34.89 39.02
CA ARG A 9 -10.92 33.57 38.47
C ARG A 9 -11.39 33.65 37.03
N CYS A 10 -10.68 33.16 36.09
CA CYS A 10 -11.18 32.70 34.78
C CYS A 10 -10.65 31.30 34.58
N GLY A 11 -11.42 30.28 34.72
CA GLY A 11 -12.45 29.91 33.78
C GLY A 11 -11.87 28.93 32.78
N GLY A 12 -11.88 27.59 33.16
CA GLY A 12 -11.35 26.52 32.34
C GLY A 12 -12.02 26.44 30.97
N LEU A 13 -11.23 26.54 29.93
CA LEU A 13 -11.62 26.16 28.58
C LEU A 13 -11.32 24.67 28.37
N ARG A 14 -12.37 23.89 28.46
CA ARG A 14 -12.38 22.48 28.03
C ARG A 14 -12.03 22.42 26.54
N ALA A 15 -10.84 21.94 26.24
CA ALA A 15 -10.47 21.55 24.88
C ALA A 15 -11.36 20.39 24.45
N GLY A 16 -12.33 20.69 23.59
CA GLY A 16 -13.18 19.71 22.91
C GLY A 16 -12.30 18.80 22.04
N ARG A 17 -12.22 17.54 22.40
CA ARG A 17 -11.71 16.48 21.54
C ARG A 17 -12.63 16.38 20.32
N ARG A 18 -12.25 17.01 19.21
CA ARG A 18 -12.84 16.75 17.91
C ARG A 18 -12.49 15.32 17.51
N ARG A 19 -13.45 14.43 17.61
CA ARG A 19 -13.43 13.13 16.97
C ARG A 19 -13.25 13.38 15.47
N PHE A 20 -12.06 13.12 14.95
CA PHE A 20 -11.84 12.99 13.52
C PHE A 20 -12.67 11.83 13.03
N GLY A 21 -13.63 12.14 12.17
CA GLY A 21 -14.54 11.21 11.55
C GLY A 21 -13.76 10.15 10.77
N ARG A 22 -14.22 8.93 10.96
CA ARG A 22 -13.89 7.72 10.23
C ARG A 22 -14.20 7.96 8.75
N PHE A 23 -13.20 8.30 7.94
CA PHE A 23 -13.35 8.36 6.49
C PHE A 23 -13.54 6.93 5.98
N GLY A 24 -14.72 6.72 5.44
CA GLY A 24 -15.19 5.47 4.87
C GLY A 24 -14.33 4.97 3.72
N GLY A 25 -14.33 3.66 3.56
CA GLY A 25 -13.59 2.91 2.57
C GLY A 25 -13.86 3.37 1.15
N GLY A 26 -12.80 3.59 0.40
CA GLY A 26 -12.80 3.61 -1.06
C GLY A 26 -12.85 2.18 -1.62
N PRO A 27 -13.34 2.00 -2.85
CA PRO A 27 -13.61 0.68 -3.44
C PRO A 27 -12.35 -0.14 -3.66
N GLY A 28 -12.48 -1.40 -3.31
CA GLY A 28 -11.47 -2.43 -3.26
C GLY A 28 -10.54 -2.54 -4.47
N TRP A 29 -9.28 -2.58 -4.16
CA TRP A 29 -8.26 -3.22 -4.98
C TRP A 29 -8.13 -4.65 -4.48
N GLY A 30 -8.17 -5.60 -5.42
CA GLY A 30 -8.37 -7.01 -5.23
C GLY A 30 -7.52 -7.70 -4.17
N PRO A 31 -7.90 -8.93 -3.79
CA PRO A 31 -7.25 -9.66 -2.72
C PRO A 31 -5.84 -10.08 -3.13
N GLY A 32 -4.85 -9.41 -2.55
CA GLY A 32 -3.51 -9.98 -2.48
C GLY A 32 -3.53 -11.23 -1.59
N PRO A 33 -2.61 -12.19 -1.80
CA PRO A 33 -2.63 -13.46 -1.08
C PRO A 33 -2.66 -13.24 0.42
N GLN A 34 -3.63 -13.83 1.09
CA GLN A 34 -3.85 -13.78 2.53
C GLN A 34 -2.63 -14.33 3.26
N GLY A 35 -1.88 -13.47 3.90
CA GLY A 35 -0.73 -13.89 4.72
C GLY A 35 0.28 -12.77 5.03
N GLY A 36 -0.07 -11.49 5.01
CA GLY A 36 0.93 -10.46 5.16
C GLY A 36 0.47 -9.07 5.57
N GLY A 37 -0.61 -8.94 6.32
CA GLY A 37 -1.06 -7.61 6.78
C GLY A 37 0.03 -6.81 7.52
N SER A 38 0.99 -7.48 8.17
CA SER A 38 2.11 -6.86 8.85
C SER A 38 3.25 -6.46 7.91
N ASP A 39 3.50 -7.21 6.83
CA ASP A 39 4.60 -6.95 5.90
C ASP A 39 4.26 -5.79 4.96
N TRP A 40 3.01 -5.66 4.53
CA TRP A 40 2.51 -4.53 3.75
C TRP A 40 2.68 -3.17 4.48
N PHE A 41 2.28 -3.11 5.75
CA PHE A 41 2.48 -1.91 6.59
C PHE A 41 3.95 -1.63 6.89
N ARG A 42 4.83 -2.63 6.87
CA ARG A 42 6.28 -2.47 7.05
C ARG A 42 6.93 -1.89 5.80
N VAL A 43 6.56 -2.34 4.59
CA VAL A 43 7.11 -1.82 3.33
C VAL A 43 6.70 -0.35 3.12
N GLY A 44 5.43 -0.01 3.36
CA GLY A 44 4.96 1.38 3.26
C GLY A 44 5.61 2.32 4.28
N ARG A 45 6.05 1.79 5.45
CA ARG A 45 6.82 2.54 6.45
C ARG A 45 8.33 2.52 6.19
N MET A 46 8.86 1.59 5.41
CA MET A 46 10.28 1.51 5.05
C MET A 46 10.69 2.54 4.00
N LEU A 47 9.73 3.03 3.20
CA LEU A 47 9.90 4.20 2.38
C LEU A 47 9.44 5.41 3.20
N ALA A 48 10.35 5.98 4.00
CA ALA A 48 10.15 7.32 4.56
C ALA A 48 9.85 8.27 3.39
N GLN A 49 9.11 9.36 3.63
CA GLN A 49 8.78 10.32 2.55
C GLN A 49 10.04 10.84 1.84
N GLY A 50 11.19 10.88 2.52
CA GLY A 50 12.48 11.21 1.94
C GLY A 50 12.97 10.18 0.93
N ASP A 51 12.82 8.90 1.21
CA ASP A 51 13.25 7.79 0.35
C ASP A 51 12.49 7.78 -0.97
N LEU A 52 11.17 8.05 -0.94
CA LEU A 52 10.36 8.13 -2.15
C LEU A 52 10.74 9.32 -3.03
N LYS A 53 11.15 10.45 -2.46
CA LYS A 53 11.63 11.63 -3.21
C LYS A 53 12.90 11.30 -3.99
N LEU A 54 13.89 10.72 -3.32
CA LEU A 54 15.15 10.31 -3.94
C LEU A 54 14.94 9.22 -4.99
N LEU A 55 14.08 8.24 -4.71
CA LEU A 55 13.72 7.19 -5.66
C LEU A 55 13.04 7.77 -6.91
N ALA A 56 12.04 8.64 -6.74
CA ALA A 56 11.35 9.28 -7.86
C ALA A 56 12.33 10.15 -8.69
N LEU A 57 13.20 10.91 -8.03
CA LEU A 57 14.19 11.74 -8.68
C LEU A 57 15.21 10.89 -9.45
N ALA A 58 15.69 9.78 -8.90
CA ALA A 58 16.59 8.85 -9.57
C ALA A 58 15.94 8.24 -10.83
N LEU A 59 14.67 7.83 -10.73
CA LEU A 59 13.93 7.29 -11.87
C LEU A 59 13.67 8.33 -12.98
N ILE A 60 13.46 9.60 -12.60
CA ILE A 60 13.29 10.71 -13.55
C ILE A 60 14.65 11.09 -14.16
N ALA A 61 15.77 10.92 -13.45
CA ALA A 61 17.10 11.18 -13.93
C ALA A 61 17.51 10.22 -15.06
N GLU A 62 17.03 8.98 -15.06
CA GLU A 62 17.25 8.01 -16.14
C GLU A 62 16.60 8.47 -17.45
N GLN A 63 15.36 8.94 -17.38
CA GLN A 63 14.60 9.53 -18.49
C GLN A 63 13.37 10.30 -18.00
N PRO A 64 12.87 11.30 -18.74
CA PRO A 64 11.62 11.99 -18.43
C PRO A 64 10.44 11.01 -18.31
N ARG A 65 9.60 11.18 -17.28
CA ARG A 65 8.52 10.23 -16.97
C ARG A 65 7.24 10.92 -16.52
N HIS A 66 6.13 10.22 -16.73
CA HIS A 66 4.84 10.57 -16.13
C HIS A 66 4.69 9.95 -14.73
N GLY A 67 3.87 10.57 -13.87
CA GLY A 67 3.65 10.05 -12.51
C GLY A 67 3.13 8.61 -12.45
N TYR A 68 2.29 8.20 -13.41
CA TYR A 68 1.81 6.81 -13.45
C TYR A 68 2.91 5.81 -13.86
N GLU A 69 3.90 6.23 -14.65
CA GLU A 69 5.04 5.38 -15.02
C GLU A 69 5.94 5.13 -13.82
N LEU A 70 6.13 6.14 -12.96
CA LEU A 70 6.86 5.97 -11.70
C LEU A 70 6.18 4.94 -10.79
N ILE A 71 4.84 4.98 -10.68
CA ILE A 71 4.09 3.97 -9.92
C ILE A 71 4.38 2.57 -10.44
N LYS A 72 4.29 2.37 -11.76
CA LYS A 72 4.55 1.08 -12.42
C LYS A 72 5.98 0.59 -12.22
N LEU A 73 6.96 1.47 -12.41
CA LEU A 73 8.37 1.12 -12.24
C LEU A 73 8.71 0.72 -10.80
N ILE A 74 8.15 1.41 -9.81
CA ILE A 74 8.33 1.04 -8.40
C ILE A 74 7.68 -0.32 -8.14
N GLU A 75 6.51 -0.58 -8.71
CA GLU A 75 5.85 -1.87 -8.63
C GLU A 75 6.67 -2.99 -9.29
N GLU A 76 7.22 -2.76 -10.47
CA GLU A 76 8.11 -3.70 -11.18
C GLU A 76 9.38 -3.99 -10.40
N LYS A 77 10.08 -2.94 -9.89
CA LYS A 77 11.29 -3.09 -9.07
C LYS A 77 11.03 -3.89 -7.78
N THR A 78 9.82 -3.86 -7.28
CA THR A 78 9.40 -4.65 -6.11
C THR A 78 8.75 -6.01 -6.48
N SER A 79 8.79 -6.41 -7.76
CA SER A 79 8.14 -7.62 -8.27
C SER A 79 6.64 -7.70 -7.94
N GLY A 80 5.94 -6.57 -8.03
CA GLY A 80 4.50 -6.45 -7.77
C GLY A 80 4.11 -6.38 -6.29
N TRP A 81 5.08 -6.32 -5.36
CA TRP A 81 4.79 -6.32 -3.93
C TRP A 81 4.50 -4.95 -3.34
N TYR A 82 4.97 -3.89 -3.97
CA TYR A 82 4.70 -2.54 -3.53
C TYR A 82 4.37 -1.65 -4.73
N SER A 83 3.16 -1.10 -4.71
CA SER A 83 2.70 -0.10 -5.67
C SER A 83 2.31 1.14 -4.88
N PRO A 84 3.09 2.24 -4.95
CA PRO A 84 2.74 3.46 -4.25
C PRO A 84 1.43 4.03 -4.79
N SER A 85 0.56 4.50 -3.90
CA SER A 85 -0.69 5.10 -4.33
C SER A 85 -0.48 6.45 -5.03
N PRO A 86 -1.36 6.86 -5.95
CA PRO A 86 -1.35 8.20 -6.54
C PRO A 86 -1.31 9.31 -5.49
N GLY A 87 -2.03 9.13 -4.37
CA GLY A 87 -2.06 10.06 -3.24
C GLY A 87 -0.72 10.28 -2.52
N VAL A 88 0.28 9.44 -2.78
CA VAL A 88 1.65 9.59 -2.26
C VAL A 88 2.60 10.09 -3.35
N VAL A 89 2.48 9.57 -4.58
CA VAL A 89 3.38 9.91 -5.69
C VAL A 89 3.18 11.35 -6.16
N TYR A 90 1.94 11.78 -6.39
CA TYR A 90 1.70 13.13 -6.90
C TYR A 90 2.12 14.25 -5.92
N PRO A 91 1.86 14.18 -4.60
CA PRO A 91 2.44 15.15 -3.66
C PRO A 91 3.96 15.14 -3.63
N THR A 92 4.59 13.99 -3.83
CA THR A 92 6.06 13.88 -3.94
C THR A 92 6.56 14.62 -5.17
N LEU A 93 5.90 14.43 -6.34
CA LEU A 93 6.24 15.12 -7.57
C LEU A 93 6.01 16.63 -7.49
N THR A 94 4.91 17.06 -6.86
CA THR A 94 4.65 18.48 -6.58
C THR A 94 5.78 19.08 -5.73
N PHE A 95 6.20 18.39 -4.68
CA PHE A 95 7.33 18.84 -3.87
C PHE A 95 8.63 18.97 -4.68
N LEU A 96 8.95 17.99 -5.55
CA LEU A 96 10.14 18.04 -6.40
C LEU A 96 10.09 19.18 -7.42
N GLU A 97 8.89 19.47 -7.96
CA GLU A 97 8.64 20.59 -8.87
C GLU A 97 8.79 21.94 -8.16
N GLU A 98 8.19 22.09 -6.95
CA GLU A 98 8.31 23.29 -6.11
C GLU A 98 9.72 23.55 -5.61
N ALA A 99 10.49 22.49 -5.33
CA ALA A 99 11.89 22.57 -4.93
C ALA A 99 12.84 22.87 -6.11
N GLY A 100 12.33 22.91 -7.35
CA GLY A 100 13.11 23.16 -8.56
C GLY A 100 13.95 21.97 -9.03
N TYR A 101 13.75 20.77 -8.47
CA TYR A 101 14.52 19.58 -8.85
C TYR A 101 14.00 18.90 -10.11
N VAL A 102 12.77 19.14 -10.48
CA VAL A 102 12.18 18.71 -11.74
C VAL A 102 11.35 19.82 -12.36
N THR A 103 11.24 19.81 -13.68
CA THR A 103 10.27 20.60 -14.44
C THR A 103 9.11 19.69 -14.88
N ALA A 104 7.91 20.24 -14.96
CA ALA A 104 6.73 19.52 -15.43
C ALA A 104 6.20 20.16 -16.71
N GLU A 105 6.11 19.37 -17.77
CA GLU A 105 5.48 19.78 -19.03
C GLU A 105 4.13 19.09 -19.17
N SER A 106 3.11 19.87 -19.56
CA SER A 106 1.75 19.35 -19.77
C SER A 106 1.65 18.69 -21.15
N GLU A 107 1.40 17.38 -21.18
CA GLU A 107 1.08 16.63 -22.39
C GLU A 107 -0.40 16.22 -22.37
N GLY A 108 -1.28 17.10 -22.85
CA GLY A 108 -2.73 16.92 -22.76
C GLY A 108 -3.19 16.90 -21.29
N ALA A 109 -3.81 15.81 -20.87
CA ALA A 109 -4.26 15.62 -19.49
C ALA A 109 -3.19 15.07 -18.52
N LYS A 110 -1.94 14.87 -18.99
CA LYS A 110 -0.85 14.28 -18.19
C LYS A 110 0.29 15.28 -18.07
N LYS A 111 1.06 15.15 -16.98
CA LYS A 111 2.32 15.89 -16.80
C LYS A 111 3.50 14.94 -16.98
N ARG A 112 4.48 15.35 -17.78
CA ARG A 112 5.79 14.71 -17.91
C ARG A 112 6.79 15.47 -17.07
N TYR A 113 7.54 14.77 -16.24
CA TYR A 113 8.55 15.33 -15.35
C TYR A 113 9.94 15.07 -15.90
N THR A 114 10.76 16.12 -15.92
CA THR A 114 12.16 16.09 -16.38
C THR A 114 13.05 16.64 -15.27
N ILE A 115 14.18 15.99 -15.00
CA ILE A 115 15.13 16.45 -13.98
C ILE A 115 15.84 17.72 -14.42
N THR A 116 16.05 18.66 -13.49
CA THR A 116 16.84 19.88 -13.69
C THR A 116 18.32 19.68 -13.33
N GLU A 117 19.17 20.68 -13.58
CA GLU A 117 20.57 20.68 -13.11
C GLU A 117 20.64 20.65 -11.58
N GLU A 118 19.80 21.43 -10.91
CA GLU A 118 19.69 21.45 -9.44
C GLU A 118 19.23 20.08 -8.91
N GLY A 119 18.28 19.44 -9.61
CA GLY A 119 17.84 18.09 -9.27
C GLY A 119 18.94 17.05 -9.43
N ARG A 120 19.79 17.17 -10.48
CA ARG A 120 20.95 16.29 -10.67
C ARG A 120 21.99 16.49 -9.57
N ALA A 121 22.31 17.74 -9.22
CA ALA A 121 23.22 18.05 -8.14
C ALA A 121 22.72 17.49 -6.80
N TYR A 122 21.45 17.69 -6.48
CA TYR A 122 20.83 17.14 -5.28
C TYR A 122 20.85 15.61 -5.24
N LEU A 123 20.58 14.95 -6.38
CA LEU A 123 20.65 13.48 -6.48
C LEU A 123 22.08 12.99 -6.27
N GLU A 124 23.08 13.66 -6.83
CA GLU A 124 24.49 13.29 -6.68
C GLU A 124 24.97 13.46 -5.23
N GLU A 125 24.59 14.53 -4.54
CA GLU A 125 24.87 14.71 -3.12
C GLU A 125 24.24 13.63 -2.22
N ASN A 126 23.14 13.03 -2.67
CA ASN A 126 22.40 11.99 -1.92
C ASN A 126 22.47 10.62 -2.60
N ARG A 127 23.47 10.40 -3.48
CA ARG A 127 23.57 9.21 -4.32
C ARG A 127 23.61 7.93 -3.52
N ASP A 128 24.43 7.88 -2.48
CA ASP A 128 24.55 6.71 -1.61
C ASP A 128 23.20 6.32 -0.97
N ILE A 129 22.41 7.33 -0.59
CA ILE A 129 21.08 7.10 -0.01
C ILE A 129 20.11 6.61 -1.08
N ALA A 130 20.13 7.21 -2.27
CA ALA A 130 19.28 6.80 -3.39
C ALA A 130 19.55 5.35 -3.81
N ASP A 131 20.83 5.00 -3.98
CA ASP A 131 21.27 3.65 -4.35
C ASP A 131 20.89 2.63 -3.25
N MET A 132 21.08 2.96 -1.98
CA MET A 132 20.66 2.13 -0.86
C MET A 132 19.13 1.89 -0.83
N VAL A 133 18.33 2.90 -1.16
CA VAL A 133 16.87 2.78 -1.23
C VAL A 133 16.48 1.84 -2.37
N ILE A 134 17.09 2.01 -3.55
CA ILE A 134 16.84 1.16 -4.73
C ILE A 134 17.22 -0.30 -4.43
N GLU A 135 18.44 -0.54 -3.94
CA GLU A 135 18.91 -1.89 -3.60
C GLU A 135 18.02 -2.58 -2.56
N ARG A 136 17.59 -1.83 -1.54
CA ARG A 136 16.69 -2.36 -0.50
C ARG A 136 15.35 -2.77 -1.08
N LEU A 137 14.78 -1.98 -1.99
CA LEU A 137 13.51 -2.29 -2.66
C LEU A 137 13.65 -3.53 -3.55
N GLU A 138 14.70 -3.63 -4.34
CA GLU A 138 14.96 -4.78 -5.20
C GLU A 138 15.23 -6.06 -4.39
N ALA A 139 16.02 -5.98 -3.32
CA ALA A 139 16.28 -7.09 -2.43
C ALA A 139 15.00 -7.59 -1.76
N LEU A 140 14.12 -6.67 -1.35
CA LEU A 140 12.83 -7.00 -0.79
C LEU A 140 11.93 -7.68 -1.84
N GLY A 141 11.83 -7.12 -3.04
CA GLY A 141 11.08 -7.70 -4.16
C GLY A 141 11.55 -9.14 -4.46
N LYS A 142 12.85 -9.35 -4.60
CA LYS A 142 13.45 -10.69 -4.82
C LYS A 142 13.13 -11.66 -3.68
N LYS A 143 13.22 -11.23 -2.43
CA LYS A 143 12.91 -12.05 -1.25
C LYS A 143 11.44 -12.47 -1.23
N LEU A 144 10.54 -11.55 -1.53
CA LEU A 144 9.10 -11.80 -1.51
C LEU A 144 8.68 -12.68 -2.70
N ALA A 145 9.25 -12.45 -3.89
CA ALA A 145 9.03 -13.30 -5.06
C ALA A 145 9.50 -14.75 -4.81
N ARG A 146 10.65 -14.96 -4.14
CA ARG A 146 11.10 -16.30 -3.74
C ARG A 146 10.13 -16.96 -2.75
N ARG A 147 9.62 -16.21 -1.78
CA ARG A 147 8.63 -16.73 -0.82
C ARG A 147 7.34 -17.15 -1.52
N ARG A 148 6.88 -16.35 -2.49
CA ARG A 148 5.69 -16.67 -3.28
C ARG A 148 5.90 -17.97 -4.09
N ARG A 149 7.01 -18.10 -4.82
CA ARG A 149 7.34 -19.32 -5.55
C ARG A 149 7.41 -20.54 -4.64
N ALA A 150 8.11 -20.44 -3.52
CA ALA A 150 8.21 -21.53 -2.56
C ALA A 150 6.86 -21.87 -1.87
N TRP A 151 5.90 -20.93 -1.85
CA TRP A 151 4.56 -21.19 -1.41
C TRP A 151 3.74 -21.86 -2.52
N GLU A 152 3.86 -21.37 -3.75
CA GLU A 152 3.25 -21.95 -4.95
C GLU A 152 3.72 -23.39 -5.20
N GLU A 153 5.03 -23.65 -5.07
CA GLU A 153 5.62 -24.99 -5.17
C GLU A 153 5.08 -25.96 -4.10
N ARG A 154 4.88 -25.47 -2.87
CA ARG A 154 4.35 -26.31 -1.77
C ARG A 154 2.83 -26.52 -1.83
N HIS A 155 2.11 -25.63 -2.48
CA HIS A 155 0.64 -25.66 -2.51
C HIS A 155 0.09 -25.78 -3.94
N GLY A 156 0.92 -25.61 -4.96
CA GLY A 156 0.57 -25.74 -6.37
C GLY A 156 0.20 -27.17 -6.77
N GLU A 157 0.82 -28.17 -6.15
CA GLU A 157 0.47 -29.59 -6.36
C GLU A 157 -0.90 -29.98 -5.78
N GLN A 158 -1.50 -29.10 -4.93
CA GLN A 158 -2.84 -29.34 -4.37
C GLN A 158 -3.98 -28.63 -5.13
N ASN A 159 -3.67 -27.89 -6.18
CA ASN A 159 -4.68 -27.12 -6.93
C ASN A 159 -4.88 -27.68 -8.35
N ASP A 160 -4.99 -28.99 -8.47
CA ASP A 160 -5.45 -29.67 -9.71
C ASP A 160 -6.98 -29.52 -9.89
N VAL A 161 -7.51 -28.39 -9.43
CA VAL A 161 -8.93 -28.09 -9.46
C VAL A 161 -9.22 -27.19 -10.65
N PRO A 162 -10.12 -27.58 -11.57
CA PRO A 162 -10.47 -26.77 -12.73
C PRO A 162 -10.87 -25.32 -12.35
N PRO A 163 -10.59 -24.32 -13.18
CA PRO A 163 -10.83 -22.91 -12.86
C PRO A 163 -12.26 -22.57 -12.41
N LEU A 164 -13.26 -23.27 -12.96
CA LEU A 164 -14.66 -23.10 -12.55
C LEU A 164 -14.91 -23.58 -11.12
N VAL A 165 -14.29 -24.69 -10.73
CA VAL A 165 -14.40 -25.23 -9.38
C VAL A 165 -13.65 -24.33 -8.38
N GLN A 166 -12.49 -23.81 -8.78
CA GLN A 166 -11.74 -22.83 -7.97
C GLN A 166 -12.57 -21.57 -7.73
N ALA A 167 -13.20 -21.00 -8.76
CA ALA A 167 -14.08 -19.84 -8.63
C ALA A 167 -15.28 -20.11 -7.71
N ALA A 168 -15.85 -21.32 -7.75
CA ALA A 168 -16.93 -21.72 -6.84
C ALA A 168 -16.47 -21.82 -5.39
N LEU A 169 -15.27 -22.36 -5.13
CA LEU A 169 -14.68 -22.45 -3.80
C LEU A 169 -14.35 -21.06 -3.24
N ASP A 170 -13.84 -20.14 -4.05
CA ASP A 170 -13.55 -18.76 -3.64
C ASP A 170 -14.82 -17.98 -3.30
N ASN A 171 -15.89 -18.16 -4.09
CA ASN A 171 -17.20 -17.61 -3.79
C ASN A 171 -17.76 -18.17 -2.46
N LEU A 172 -17.65 -19.49 -2.26
CA LEU A 172 -18.08 -20.15 -1.03
C LEU A 172 -17.33 -19.59 0.20
N ARG A 173 -16.02 -19.40 0.09
CA ARG A 173 -15.19 -18.75 1.15
C ARG A 173 -15.66 -17.35 1.46
N ALA A 174 -15.93 -16.53 0.43
CA ALA A 174 -16.37 -15.15 0.60
C ALA A 174 -17.74 -15.09 1.31
N VAL A 175 -18.69 -15.94 0.90
CA VAL A 175 -20.02 -16.03 1.53
C VAL A 175 -19.93 -16.53 2.96
N ALA A 176 -19.13 -17.56 3.24
CA ALA A 176 -18.91 -18.10 4.58
C ALA A 176 -18.28 -17.03 5.50
N ALA A 177 -17.22 -16.35 5.05
CA ALA A 177 -16.56 -15.28 5.81
C ALA A 177 -17.55 -14.16 6.21
N LYS A 178 -18.38 -13.71 5.25
CA LYS A 178 -19.40 -12.69 5.52
C LYS A 178 -20.46 -13.13 6.52
N ARG A 179 -20.81 -14.44 6.52
CA ARG A 179 -21.79 -14.98 7.44
C ARG A 179 -21.23 -15.16 8.86
N LEU A 180 -19.97 -15.54 8.99
CA LEU A 180 -19.29 -15.71 10.27
C LEU A 180 -19.15 -14.41 11.07
N GLU A 181 -19.22 -13.25 10.43
CA GLU A 181 -19.32 -11.94 11.11
C GLU A 181 -20.60 -11.81 11.96
N SER A 182 -21.58 -12.71 11.81
CA SER A 182 -22.91 -12.63 12.43
C SER A 182 -23.07 -13.46 13.73
N GLY A 183 -22.03 -14.15 14.22
CA GLY A 183 -22.01 -14.82 15.52
C GLY A 183 -21.76 -16.35 15.49
N GLU A 184 -21.49 -16.93 16.69
CA GLU A 184 -21.09 -18.33 16.87
C GLU A 184 -22.14 -19.38 16.40
N GLU A 185 -23.42 -19.06 16.49
CA GLU A 185 -24.51 -19.97 16.05
C GLU A 185 -24.48 -20.20 14.53
N VAL A 186 -23.94 -19.23 13.77
CA VAL A 186 -23.77 -19.30 12.32
C VAL A 186 -22.58 -20.19 11.96
N GLU A 187 -21.55 -20.27 12.78
CA GLU A 187 -20.36 -21.10 12.55
C GLU A 187 -20.73 -22.58 12.45
N ALA A 188 -21.48 -23.09 13.41
CA ALA A 188 -21.94 -24.48 13.42
C ALA A 188 -22.75 -24.83 12.15
N ARG A 189 -23.59 -23.89 11.68
CA ARG A 189 -24.40 -24.07 10.48
C ARG A 189 -23.55 -24.06 9.21
N VAL A 190 -22.54 -23.21 9.13
CA VAL A 190 -21.59 -23.17 8.00
C VAL A 190 -20.80 -24.48 7.94
N VAL A 191 -20.31 -24.97 9.08
CA VAL A 191 -19.59 -26.26 9.17
C VAL A 191 -20.47 -27.42 8.71
N GLU A 192 -21.74 -27.47 9.13
CA GLU A 192 -22.69 -28.50 8.72
C GLU A 192 -22.91 -28.52 7.18
N ILE A 193 -23.09 -27.33 6.57
CA ILE A 193 -23.29 -27.19 5.11
C ILE A 193 -22.04 -27.66 4.36
N LEU A 194 -20.84 -27.27 4.81
CA LEU A 194 -19.59 -27.64 4.18
C LEU A 194 -19.32 -29.16 4.32
N ALA A 195 -19.59 -29.73 5.46
CA ALA A 195 -19.46 -31.17 5.70
C ALA A 195 -20.39 -31.99 4.78
N ARG A 196 -21.64 -31.54 4.60
CA ARG A 196 -22.61 -32.17 3.70
C ARG A 196 -22.16 -32.07 2.23
N ALA A 197 -21.73 -30.89 1.79
CA ALA A 197 -21.21 -30.72 0.43
C ALA A 197 -19.99 -31.63 0.16
N ALA A 198 -19.08 -31.75 1.11
CA ALA A 198 -17.93 -32.65 1.02
C ALA A 198 -18.33 -34.13 0.94
N GLN A 199 -19.42 -34.52 1.60
CA GLN A 199 -19.95 -35.88 1.55
C GLN A 199 -20.63 -36.15 0.20
N ASP A 200 -21.40 -35.20 -0.31
CA ASP A 200 -22.06 -35.32 -1.61
C ASP A 200 -21.06 -35.46 -2.76
N ILE A 201 -19.94 -34.70 -2.70
CA ILE A 201 -18.82 -34.82 -3.67
C ILE A 201 -18.15 -36.20 -3.61
N ARG A 202 -18.01 -36.82 -2.41
CA ARG A 202 -17.40 -38.14 -2.28
C ARG A 202 -18.28 -39.27 -2.83
N SER A 203 -19.59 -39.05 -2.88
CA SER A 203 -20.56 -40.06 -3.29
C SER A 203 -20.99 -39.92 -4.75
N SER A 204 -20.55 -38.89 -5.45
CA SER A 204 -20.78 -38.66 -6.88
C SER A 204 -19.67 -39.29 -7.73
#